data_a50817e97bf4a3713e392d0865aadc89
#
_entry.id   a50817e97bf4a3713e392d0865aadc89
#
_cell.length_a   1.000
_cell.length_b   1.000
_cell.length_c   1.000
_cell.angle_alpha   90.00
_cell.angle_beta   90.00
_cell.angle_gamma   90.00
#
_symmetry.space_group_name_H-M   'P 1'
#
loop_
_entity.id
_entity.type
_entity.pdbx_description
1 polymer ?
#
loop_
_entity_poly.entity_id
_entity_poly.type
_entity_poly.pdbx_seq_one_letter_code
_entity_poly.pdbx_strand_id
1 'polypeptide(L)'
;DYTAPPAPVLIITRGVSASGKSTLTQPLLEELGAIRIRSDVERKRLFGIPGNRPAHDSVGGGIYTTAASAQTYDRLVGLAGQVLAAGYTVIVDAACLQPQQVARFRTLAESARTGFVILEFTAPAEVLRQRIEQREQGVSDADRAVLEHQLSTWQALSADDAGHCLRIDTTATLDIGGLLAQIGALTRSTGLPPA
;
A
#
# COMPACT_ATOMS: atom_id res chain seq x y z
N ASP A 1 -33.15 -9.01 -9.21
CA ASP A 1 -32.30 -9.78 -8.30
C ASP A 1 -31.36 -8.80 -7.60
N TYR A 2 -31.58 -8.63 -6.30
CA TYR A 2 -30.70 -7.83 -5.44
C TYR A 2 -29.48 -8.70 -5.12
N THR A 3 -28.45 -8.65 -5.95
CA THR A 3 -27.18 -9.31 -5.60
C THR A 3 -26.55 -8.52 -4.46
N ALA A 4 -26.31 -9.19 -3.33
CA ALA A 4 -25.61 -8.61 -2.20
C ALA A 4 -24.26 -8.01 -2.70
N PRO A 5 -23.87 -6.83 -2.22
CA PRO A 5 -22.59 -6.25 -2.62
C PRO A 5 -21.45 -7.24 -2.25
N PRO A 6 -20.38 -7.29 -3.04
CA PRO A 6 -19.26 -8.17 -2.74
C PRO A 6 -18.71 -7.86 -1.35
N ALA A 7 -18.28 -8.89 -0.62
CA ALA A 7 -17.68 -8.72 0.70
C ALA A 7 -16.48 -7.77 0.61
N PRO A 8 -16.33 -6.83 1.57
CA PRO A 8 -15.21 -5.89 1.57
C PRO A 8 -13.87 -6.62 1.67
N VAL A 9 -12.83 -6.04 1.08
CA VAL A 9 -11.48 -6.59 1.07
C VAL A 9 -10.50 -5.54 1.57
N LEU A 10 -9.53 -5.96 2.40
CA LEU A 10 -8.38 -5.15 2.76
C LEU A 10 -7.24 -5.42 1.77
N ILE A 11 -6.89 -4.41 1.01
CA ILE A 11 -5.76 -4.44 0.08
C ILE A 11 -4.70 -3.49 0.61
N ILE A 12 -3.46 -3.94 0.71
CA ILE A 12 -2.32 -3.06 0.98
C ILE A 12 -1.38 -3.04 -0.21
N THR A 13 -0.74 -1.92 -0.47
CA THR A 13 0.38 -1.86 -1.41
C THR A 13 1.69 -2.10 -0.68
N ARG A 14 2.65 -2.64 -1.40
CA ARG A 14 4.02 -2.82 -0.97
C ARG A 14 4.97 -2.44 -2.09
N GLY A 15 6.05 -1.72 -1.79
CA GLY A 15 7.03 -1.31 -2.79
C GLY A 15 7.74 -0.02 -2.40
N VAL A 16 8.95 0.16 -2.90
CA VAL A 16 9.77 1.35 -2.68
C VAL A 16 9.25 2.59 -3.43
N SER A 17 9.84 3.74 -3.20
CA SER A 17 9.58 4.96 -3.97
C SER A 17 9.76 4.70 -5.46
N ALA A 18 8.98 5.36 -6.30
CA ALA A 18 8.96 5.21 -7.76
C ALA A 18 8.58 3.82 -8.30
N SER A 19 8.15 2.87 -7.45
CA SER A 19 7.67 1.56 -7.93
C SER A 19 6.30 1.58 -8.63
N GLY A 20 5.64 2.74 -8.76
CA GLY A 20 4.37 2.87 -9.50
C GLY A 20 3.10 2.60 -8.71
N LYS A 21 3.18 2.37 -7.39
CA LYS A 21 2.03 2.06 -6.52
C LYS A 21 0.82 2.95 -6.76
N SER A 22 0.98 4.25 -6.56
CA SER A 22 -0.16 5.20 -6.61
C SER A 22 -0.76 5.33 -8.01
N THR A 23 0.04 5.19 -9.05
CA THR A 23 -0.42 5.24 -10.45
C THR A 23 -1.24 4.00 -10.79
N LEU A 24 -0.72 2.82 -10.44
CA LEU A 24 -1.32 1.55 -10.82
C LEU A 24 -2.49 1.14 -9.92
N THR A 25 -2.62 1.71 -8.71
CA THR A 25 -3.79 1.49 -7.85
C THR A 25 -4.98 2.36 -8.26
N GLN A 26 -4.79 3.44 -9.02
CA GLN A 26 -5.91 4.34 -9.40
C GLN A 26 -7.02 3.61 -10.17
N PRO A 27 -6.75 2.82 -11.22
CA PRO A 27 -7.79 2.05 -11.90
C PRO A 27 -8.51 1.05 -11.00
N LEU A 28 -7.80 0.45 -10.05
CA LEU A 28 -8.39 -0.53 -9.12
C LEU A 28 -9.43 0.09 -8.18
N LEU A 29 -9.31 1.38 -7.86
CA LEU A 29 -10.28 2.07 -7.00
C LEU A 29 -11.67 2.09 -7.63
N GLU A 30 -11.74 2.38 -8.92
CA GLU A 30 -13.00 2.48 -9.65
C GLU A 30 -13.64 1.09 -9.83
N GLU A 31 -12.86 0.12 -10.26
CA GLU A 31 -13.32 -1.25 -10.52
C GLU A 31 -13.77 -1.98 -9.24
N LEU A 32 -13.12 -1.71 -8.11
CA LEU A 32 -13.45 -2.34 -6.82
C LEU A 32 -14.42 -1.51 -5.97
N GLY A 33 -14.78 -0.29 -6.40
CA GLY A 33 -15.51 0.65 -5.55
C GLY A 33 -14.78 0.92 -4.22
N ALA A 34 -13.45 0.91 -4.24
CA ALA A 34 -12.63 0.93 -3.05
C ALA A 34 -12.32 2.35 -2.55
N ILE A 35 -12.12 2.49 -1.25
CA ILE A 35 -11.63 3.73 -0.64
C ILE A 35 -10.11 3.63 -0.45
N ARG A 36 -9.37 4.65 -0.94
CA ARG A 36 -7.92 4.71 -0.80
C ARG A 36 -7.49 5.54 0.40
N ILE A 37 -6.64 4.98 1.24
CA ILE A 37 -5.95 5.65 2.33
C ILE A 37 -4.47 5.75 1.97
N ARG A 38 -3.92 6.97 1.93
CA ARG A 38 -2.52 7.22 1.54
C ARG A 38 -1.66 7.52 2.74
N SER A 39 -0.58 6.78 2.90
CA SER A 39 0.35 6.93 4.04
C SER A 39 1.05 8.29 4.09
N ASP A 40 1.40 8.89 2.94
CA ASP A 40 2.00 10.22 2.88
C ASP A 40 1.04 11.32 3.33
N VAL A 41 -0.24 11.22 2.95
CA VAL A 41 -1.29 12.16 3.35
C VAL A 41 -1.57 12.05 4.85
N GLU A 42 -1.77 10.83 5.35
CA GLU A 42 -2.08 10.62 6.77
C GLU A 42 -0.90 10.97 7.68
N ARG A 43 0.33 10.73 7.23
CA ARG A 43 1.54 11.19 7.92
C ARG A 43 1.55 12.71 8.06
N LYS A 44 1.34 13.45 6.97
CA LYS A 44 1.28 14.90 7.01
C LYS A 44 0.17 15.43 7.95
N ARG A 45 -1.01 14.81 7.88
CA ARG A 45 -2.14 15.17 8.77
C ARG A 45 -1.79 14.97 10.25
N LEU A 46 -1.13 13.87 10.58
CA LEU A 46 -0.75 13.50 11.94
C LEU A 46 0.21 14.53 12.56
N PHE A 47 1.09 15.08 11.73
CA PHE A 47 2.09 16.07 12.17
C PHE A 47 1.71 17.53 11.82
N GLY A 48 0.46 17.79 11.44
CA GLY A 48 -0.04 19.14 11.19
C GLY A 48 0.59 19.83 9.96
N ILE A 49 1.11 19.06 9.01
CA ILE A 49 1.73 19.58 7.78
C ILE A 49 0.64 19.71 6.70
N PRO A 50 0.45 20.91 6.09
CA PRO A 50 -0.47 21.06 4.97
C PRO A 50 -0.13 20.12 3.81
N GLY A 51 -1.17 19.48 3.22
CA GLY A 51 -1.00 18.44 2.21
C GLY A 51 -0.21 18.86 0.96
N ASN A 52 -0.27 20.15 0.60
CA ASN A 52 0.44 20.76 -0.53
C ASN A 52 1.90 21.15 -0.23
N ARG A 53 2.36 21.05 1.02
CA ARG A 53 3.77 21.30 1.36
C ARG A 53 4.59 20.04 1.17
N PRO A 54 5.72 20.09 0.43
CA PRO A 54 6.69 19.00 0.46
C PRO A 54 7.21 18.83 1.89
N ALA A 55 7.28 17.60 2.37
CA ALA A 55 7.97 17.32 3.62
C ALA A 55 9.47 17.19 3.27
N HIS A 56 10.23 18.27 3.49
CA HIS A 56 11.68 18.33 3.23
C HIS A 56 12.49 17.77 4.42
N ASP A 57 12.06 16.65 4.99
CA ASP A 57 12.80 16.03 6.08
C ASP A 57 13.84 15.04 5.53
N SER A 58 15.02 15.04 6.13
CA SER A 58 16.05 14.05 5.85
C SER A 58 15.57 12.64 6.18
N VAL A 59 16.14 11.65 5.50
CA VAL A 59 15.89 10.23 5.78
C VAL A 59 16.11 9.96 7.28
N GLY A 60 15.07 9.46 7.96
CA GLY A 60 15.11 9.17 9.41
C GLY A 60 14.98 10.41 10.32
N GLY A 61 14.75 11.61 9.78
CA GLY A 61 14.49 12.84 10.53
C GLY A 61 13.03 13.26 10.49
N GLY A 62 12.65 14.20 11.36
CA GLY A 62 11.31 14.82 11.39
C GLY A 62 10.17 13.80 11.43
N ILE A 63 9.30 13.85 10.43
CA ILE A 63 8.14 12.93 10.31
C ILE A 63 8.49 11.53 9.78
N TYR A 64 9.76 11.23 9.49
CA TYR A 64 10.24 9.93 9.01
C TYR A 64 11.04 9.13 10.06
N THR A 65 10.96 9.51 11.32
CA THR A 65 11.52 8.72 12.42
C THR A 65 10.79 7.39 12.59
N THR A 66 11.41 6.43 13.26
CA THR A 66 10.78 5.13 13.58
C THR A 66 9.48 5.33 14.37
N ALA A 67 9.48 6.23 15.36
CA ALA A 67 8.29 6.55 16.16
C ALA A 67 7.17 7.18 15.32
N ALA A 68 7.50 8.15 14.47
CA ALA A 68 6.54 8.76 13.57
C ALA A 68 5.97 7.77 12.55
N SER A 69 6.81 6.84 12.09
CA SER A 69 6.36 5.75 11.22
C SER A 69 5.39 4.83 11.95
N ALA A 70 5.69 4.41 13.19
CA ALA A 70 4.79 3.58 13.99
C ALA A 70 3.41 4.24 14.15
N GLN A 71 3.37 5.53 14.55
CA GLN A 71 2.13 6.30 14.68
C GLN A 71 1.35 6.40 13.37
N THR A 72 2.08 6.57 12.24
CA THR A 72 1.44 6.59 10.93
C THR A 72 0.75 5.27 10.61
N TYR A 73 1.43 4.14 10.84
CA TYR A 73 0.85 2.82 10.60
C TYR A 73 -0.31 2.52 11.56
N ASP A 74 -0.25 2.93 12.82
CA ASP A 74 -1.37 2.81 13.76
C ASP A 74 -2.61 3.58 13.26
N ARG A 75 -2.41 4.78 12.75
CA ARG A 75 -3.48 5.57 12.15
C ARG A 75 -4.04 4.91 10.88
N LEU A 76 -3.19 4.38 9.99
CA LEU A 76 -3.63 3.70 8.77
C LEU A 76 -4.47 2.47 9.09
N VAL A 77 -4.05 1.65 10.06
CA VAL A 77 -4.81 0.49 10.54
C VAL A 77 -6.18 0.91 11.10
N GLY A 78 -6.21 1.96 11.94
CA GLY A 78 -7.47 2.47 12.50
C GLY A 78 -8.45 2.96 11.43
N LEU A 79 -7.96 3.73 10.44
CA LEU A 79 -8.79 4.22 9.33
C LEU A 79 -9.27 3.08 8.43
N ALA A 80 -8.39 2.12 8.11
CA ALA A 80 -8.77 0.95 7.32
C ALA A 80 -9.87 0.13 8.02
N GLY A 81 -9.77 -0.04 9.34
CA GLY A 81 -10.81 -0.70 10.13
C GLY A 81 -12.16 0.00 10.07
N GLN A 82 -12.18 1.35 10.11
CA GLN A 82 -13.42 2.13 9.97
C GLN A 82 -14.06 1.95 8.58
N VAL A 83 -13.25 1.95 7.51
CA VAL A 83 -13.73 1.74 6.13
C VAL A 83 -14.32 0.34 5.97
N LEU A 84 -13.64 -0.68 6.47
CA LEU A 84 -14.11 -2.07 6.44
C LEU A 84 -15.42 -2.23 7.24
N ALA A 85 -15.49 -1.64 8.43
CA ALA A 85 -16.70 -1.67 9.27
C ALA A 85 -17.90 -0.98 8.61
N ALA A 86 -17.66 -0.01 7.74
CA ALA A 86 -18.67 0.63 6.92
C ALA A 86 -19.08 -0.18 5.67
N GLY A 87 -18.47 -1.37 5.45
CA GLY A 87 -18.82 -2.27 4.35
C GLY A 87 -18.09 -1.96 3.03
N TYR A 88 -17.02 -1.17 3.05
CA TYR A 88 -16.26 -0.82 1.85
C TYR A 88 -14.92 -1.53 1.77
N THR A 89 -14.55 -1.93 0.55
CA THR A 89 -13.17 -2.34 0.23
C THR A 89 -12.22 -1.16 0.44
N VAL A 90 -11.06 -1.43 1.02
CA VAL A 90 -10.05 -0.40 1.29
C VAL A 90 -8.72 -0.75 0.64
N ILE A 91 -8.08 0.24 0.00
CA ILE A 91 -6.70 0.15 -0.48
C ILE A 91 -5.82 1.07 0.37
N VAL A 92 -4.91 0.49 1.15
CA VAL A 92 -3.90 1.25 1.90
C VAL A 92 -2.66 1.43 1.02
N ASP A 93 -2.49 2.64 0.49
CA ASP A 93 -1.33 3.01 -0.34
C ASP A 93 -0.16 3.42 0.58
N ALA A 94 0.71 2.45 0.84
CA ALA A 94 1.88 2.58 1.70
C ALA A 94 3.06 1.76 1.17
N ALA A 95 4.27 2.04 1.65
CA ALA A 95 5.46 1.31 1.22
C ALA A 95 5.53 -0.12 1.79
N CYS A 96 5.11 -0.32 3.03
CA CYS A 96 5.06 -1.61 3.74
C CYS A 96 6.36 -2.43 3.59
N LEU A 97 7.52 -1.80 3.83
CA LEU A 97 8.83 -2.39 3.56
C LEU A 97 9.22 -3.50 4.56
N GLN A 98 8.64 -3.48 5.74
CA GLN A 98 8.98 -4.40 6.84
C GLN A 98 7.82 -5.36 7.12
N PRO A 99 8.09 -6.65 7.42
CA PRO A 99 7.06 -7.64 7.74
C PRO A 99 6.12 -7.21 8.87
N GLN A 100 6.65 -6.51 9.89
CA GLN A 100 5.84 -6.04 11.01
C GLN A 100 4.76 -5.03 10.60
N GLN A 101 5.02 -4.24 9.56
CA GLN A 101 4.03 -3.31 9.00
C GLN A 101 2.91 -4.07 8.28
N VAL A 102 3.26 -5.13 7.55
CA VAL A 102 2.29 -6.00 6.86
C VAL A 102 1.44 -6.78 7.87
N ALA A 103 2.08 -7.38 8.89
CA ALA A 103 1.42 -8.17 9.92
C ALA A 103 0.30 -7.40 10.65
N ARG A 104 0.43 -6.08 10.85
CA ARG A 104 -0.61 -5.24 11.44
C ARG A 104 -1.91 -5.26 10.62
N PHE A 105 -1.79 -5.18 9.30
CA PHE A 105 -2.95 -5.21 8.40
C PHE A 105 -3.53 -6.62 8.28
N ARG A 106 -2.71 -7.66 8.30
CA ARG A 106 -3.18 -9.04 8.36
C ARG A 106 -4.02 -9.28 9.61
N THR A 107 -3.52 -8.88 10.78
CA THR A 107 -4.28 -8.95 12.05
C THR A 107 -5.60 -8.18 11.99
N LEU A 108 -5.62 -7.01 11.35
CA LEU A 108 -6.86 -6.26 11.12
C LEU A 108 -7.83 -7.05 10.25
N ALA A 109 -7.38 -7.63 9.13
CA ALA A 109 -8.22 -8.39 8.23
C ALA A 109 -8.80 -9.65 8.91
N GLU A 110 -7.99 -10.36 9.69
CA GLU A 110 -8.41 -11.50 10.50
C GLU A 110 -9.51 -11.10 11.51
N SER A 111 -9.28 -9.99 12.24
CA SER A 111 -10.23 -9.46 13.23
C SER A 111 -11.55 -8.99 12.59
N ALA A 112 -11.46 -8.37 11.42
CA ALA A 112 -12.60 -7.90 10.64
C ALA A 112 -13.28 -9.03 9.84
N ARG A 113 -12.71 -10.24 9.83
CA ARG A 113 -13.16 -11.38 9.03
C ARG A 113 -13.31 -11.01 7.55
N THR A 114 -12.33 -10.35 6.98
CA THR A 114 -12.34 -9.89 5.58
C THR A 114 -11.17 -10.47 4.79
N GLY A 115 -11.29 -10.51 3.47
CA GLY A 115 -10.21 -10.90 2.59
C GLY A 115 -9.00 -9.97 2.75
N PHE A 116 -7.79 -10.51 2.63
CA PHE A 116 -6.53 -9.75 2.71
C PHE A 116 -5.68 -9.99 1.47
N VAL A 117 -5.20 -8.91 0.85
CA VAL A 117 -4.35 -8.97 -0.34
C VAL A 117 -3.21 -7.97 -0.23
N ILE A 118 -2.02 -8.41 -0.58
CA ILE A 118 -0.81 -7.60 -0.68
C ILE A 118 -0.48 -7.42 -2.17
N LEU A 119 -0.47 -6.18 -2.66
CA LEU A 119 -0.01 -5.85 -4.00
C LEU A 119 1.45 -5.38 -3.91
N GLU A 120 2.39 -6.23 -4.27
CA GLU A 120 3.82 -5.92 -4.25
C GLU A 120 4.27 -5.41 -5.61
N PHE A 121 4.55 -4.10 -5.68
CA PHE A 121 5.00 -3.42 -6.91
C PHE A 121 6.52 -3.44 -6.99
N THR A 122 7.04 -4.05 -8.05
CA THR A 122 8.48 -4.23 -8.26
C THR A 122 8.92 -3.63 -9.60
N ALA A 123 10.17 -3.16 -9.64
CA ALA A 123 10.92 -2.83 -10.85
C ALA A 123 12.42 -2.97 -10.55
N PRO A 124 13.27 -3.17 -11.57
CA PRO A 124 14.72 -3.13 -11.40
C PRO A 124 15.18 -1.80 -10.79
N ALA A 125 16.22 -1.83 -9.93
CA ALA A 125 16.71 -0.65 -9.24
C ALA A 125 17.09 0.51 -10.19
N GLU A 126 17.65 0.20 -11.35
CA GLU A 126 17.98 1.18 -12.38
C GLU A 126 16.74 1.90 -12.90
N VAL A 127 15.64 1.16 -13.14
CA VAL A 127 14.36 1.75 -13.58
C VAL A 127 13.78 2.67 -12.50
N LEU A 128 13.89 2.27 -11.23
CA LEU A 128 13.43 3.10 -10.11
C LEU A 128 14.21 4.41 -10.01
N ARG A 129 15.56 4.36 -10.18
CA ARG A 129 16.41 5.54 -10.20
C ARG A 129 16.06 6.47 -11.35
N GLN A 130 15.92 5.93 -12.57
CA GLN A 130 15.49 6.70 -13.73
C GLN A 130 14.13 7.38 -13.54
N ARG A 131 13.17 6.66 -12.96
CA ARG A 131 11.83 7.23 -12.68
C ARG A 131 11.87 8.36 -11.66
N ILE A 132 12.78 8.31 -10.68
CA ILE A 132 12.99 9.41 -9.75
C ILE A 132 13.57 10.61 -10.51
N GLU A 133 14.60 10.40 -11.33
CA GLU A 133 15.25 11.46 -12.11
C GLU A 133 14.32 12.15 -13.13
N GLN A 134 13.35 11.43 -13.66
CA GLN A 134 12.38 11.94 -14.64
C GLN A 134 11.17 12.67 -14.02
N ARG A 135 11.04 12.75 -12.70
CA ARG A 135 9.96 13.53 -12.09
C ARG A 135 10.16 15.03 -12.36
N GLU A 136 9.15 15.67 -12.96
CA GLU A 136 9.20 17.08 -13.44
C GLU A 136 9.41 18.13 -12.34
N GLN A 137 9.29 17.77 -11.08
CA GLN A 137 9.57 18.68 -9.96
C GLN A 137 10.91 18.31 -9.35
N GLY A 138 11.97 18.94 -9.83
CA GLY A 138 13.35 18.91 -9.35
C GLY A 138 13.68 17.81 -8.35
N VAL A 139 14.37 16.78 -8.83
CA VAL A 139 14.87 15.70 -7.98
C VAL A 139 15.73 16.29 -6.90
N SER A 140 15.26 16.26 -5.65
CA SER A 140 16.14 16.56 -4.54
C SER A 140 17.03 15.33 -4.25
N ASP A 141 18.26 15.57 -3.80
CA ASP A 141 19.13 14.50 -3.30
C ASP A 141 18.42 13.66 -2.22
N ALA A 142 17.45 14.26 -1.53
CA ALA A 142 16.60 13.60 -0.57
C ALA A 142 15.73 12.48 -1.17
N ASP A 143 15.17 12.65 -2.38
CA ASP A 143 14.34 11.62 -3.02
C ASP A 143 15.16 10.39 -3.42
N ARG A 144 16.39 10.60 -3.91
CA ARG A 144 17.33 9.52 -4.21
C ARG A 144 17.80 8.82 -2.94
N ALA A 145 18.14 9.57 -1.88
CA ALA A 145 18.54 9.02 -0.60
C ALA A 145 17.42 8.17 0.05
N VAL A 146 16.17 8.60 -0.09
CA VAL A 146 14.99 7.83 0.36
C VAL A 146 14.89 6.51 -0.39
N LEU A 147 15.05 6.49 -1.71
CA LEU A 147 15.02 5.25 -2.50
C LEU A 147 16.13 4.29 -2.06
N GLU A 148 17.38 4.76 -1.98
CA GLU A 148 18.52 3.91 -1.60
C GLU A 148 18.36 3.35 -0.18
N HIS A 149 17.87 4.17 0.75
CA HIS A 149 17.53 3.70 2.10
C HIS A 149 16.42 2.64 2.07
N GLN A 150 15.37 2.82 1.28
CA GLN A 150 14.29 1.85 1.15
C GLN A 150 14.75 0.54 0.53
N LEU A 151 15.63 0.60 -0.48
CA LEU A 151 16.22 -0.59 -1.10
C LEU A 151 17.10 -1.36 -0.11
N SER A 152 17.89 -0.66 0.72
CA SER A 152 18.77 -1.28 1.72
C SER A 152 18.01 -1.85 2.92
N THR A 153 16.83 -1.32 3.23
CA THR A 153 16.00 -1.75 4.38
C THR A 153 14.86 -2.68 4.00
N TRP A 154 14.75 -3.02 2.71
CA TRP A 154 13.74 -3.96 2.22
C TRP A 154 13.90 -5.33 2.89
N GLN A 155 12.81 -5.86 3.42
CA GLN A 155 12.77 -7.21 4.00
C GLN A 155 11.75 -8.07 3.25
N ALA A 156 12.07 -9.35 3.05
CA ALA A 156 11.13 -10.30 2.47
C ALA A 156 9.85 -10.44 3.31
N LEU A 157 8.76 -10.79 2.67
CA LEU A 157 7.53 -11.16 3.39
C LEU A 157 7.74 -12.41 4.24
N SER A 158 6.99 -12.52 5.32
CA SER A 158 6.88 -13.77 6.06
C SER A 158 6.24 -14.86 5.20
N ALA A 159 6.42 -16.14 5.58
CA ALA A 159 5.77 -17.25 4.89
C ALA A 159 4.23 -17.11 4.90
N ASP A 160 3.67 -16.64 6.02
CA ASP A 160 2.23 -16.42 6.17
C ASP A 160 1.71 -15.32 5.23
N ASP A 161 2.49 -14.24 5.06
CA ASP A 161 2.10 -13.12 4.21
C ASP A 161 2.30 -13.42 2.72
N ALA A 162 3.23 -14.29 2.37
CA ALA A 162 3.54 -14.64 0.98
C ALA A 162 2.35 -15.26 0.23
N GLY A 163 1.50 -16.02 0.94
CA GLY A 163 0.27 -16.60 0.39
C GLY A 163 -0.79 -15.56 0.00
N HIS A 164 -0.70 -14.34 0.51
CA HIS A 164 -1.62 -13.22 0.23
C HIS A 164 -1.05 -12.23 -0.78
N CYS A 165 0.14 -12.49 -1.36
CA CYS A 165 0.89 -11.53 -2.16
C CYS A 165 0.72 -11.77 -3.67
N LEU A 166 0.33 -10.72 -4.38
CA LEU A 166 0.39 -10.62 -5.84
C LEU A 166 1.55 -9.69 -6.22
N ARG A 167 2.54 -10.23 -6.94
CA ARG A 167 3.67 -9.44 -7.45
C ARG A 167 3.33 -8.82 -8.78
N ILE A 168 3.59 -7.53 -8.91
CA ILE A 168 3.32 -6.71 -10.08
C ILE A 168 4.64 -6.12 -10.57
N ASP A 169 5.11 -6.61 -11.71
CA ASP A 169 6.22 -5.99 -12.44
C ASP A 169 5.70 -4.74 -13.14
N THR A 170 6.17 -3.58 -12.68
CA THR A 170 5.72 -2.29 -13.19
C THR A 170 6.49 -1.82 -14.43
N THR A 171 7.37 -2.64 -14.98
CA THR A 171 7.99 -2.41 -16.31
C THR A 171 7.13 -2.94 -17.45
N ALA A 172 6.22 -3.86 -17.14
CA ALA A 172 5.24 -4.41 -18.09
C ALA A 172 3.92 -3.64 -18.06
N THR A 173 3.14 -3.79 -19.11
CA THR A 173 1.76 -3.27 -19.15
C THR A 173 0.90 -4.04 -18.15
N LEU A 174 0.20 -3.32 -17.28
CA LEU A 174 -0.65 -3.93 -16.28
C LEU A 174 -1.96 -4.43 -16.91
N ASP A 175 -2.22 -5.72 -16.76
CA ASP A 175 -3.53 -6.32 -17.04
C ASP A 175 -4.44 -6.15 -15.81
N ILE A 176 -5.28 -5.13 -15.82
CA ILE A 176 -6.21 -4.84 -14.72
C ILE A 176 -7.22 -5.97 -14.55
N GLY A 177 -7.77 -6.50 -15.65
CA GLY A 177 -8.76 -7.59 -15.60
C GLY A 177 -8.18 -8.86 -14.97
N GLY A 178 -6.99 -9.25 -15.41
CA GLY A 178 -6.27 -10.38 -14.81
C GLY A 178 -5.93 -10.17 -13.34
N LEU A 179 -5.54 -8.95 -12.94
CA LEU A 179 -5.25 -8.62 -11.55
C LEU A 179 -6.51 -8.70 -10.67
N LEU A 180 -7.64 -8.18 -11.13
CA LEU A 180 -8.93 -8.29 -10.43
C LEU A 180 -9.36 -9.75 -10.24
N ALA A 181 -9.19 -10.59 -11.26
CA ALA A 181 -9.48 -12.02 -11.18
C ALA A 181 -8.59 -12.71 -10.11
N GLN A 182 -7.30 -12.36 -10.04
CA GLN A 182 -6.38 -12.88 -9.04
C GLN A 182 -6.73 -12.42 -7.62
N ILE A 183 -7.08 -11.14 -7.43
CA ILE A 183 -7.58 -10.61 -6.15
C ILE A 183 -8.81 -11.41 -5.71
N GLY A 184 -9.79 -11.59 -6.61
CA GLY A 184 -10.98 -12.37 -6.32
C GLY A 184 -10.70 -13.85 -6.00
N ALA A 185 -9.71 -14.46 -6.61
CA ALA A 185 -9.30 -15.84 -6.30
C ALA A 185 -8.67 -15.95 -4.90
N LEU A 186 -7.77 -15.05 -4.54
CA LEU A 186 -7.13 -15.01 -3.22
C LEU A 186 -8.16 -14.81 -2.10
N THR A 187 -9.10 -13.90 -2.28
CA THR A 187 -10.11 -13.60 -1.24
C THR A 187 -11.11 -14.73 -1.04
N ARG A 188 -11.39 -15.55 -2.06
CA ARG A 188 -12.22 -16.77 -1.93
C ARG A 188 -11.49 -17.92 -1.24
N SER A 189 -10.18 -18.06 -1.46
CA SER A 189 -9.39 -19.16 -0.88
C SER A 189 -9.14 -19.01 0.62
N THR A 190 -9.27 -17.80 1.16
CA THR A 190 -9.11 -17.53 2.60
C THR A 190 -10.31 -17.92 3.45
N GLY A 191 -11.32 -18.61 2.89
CA GLY A 191 -12.29 -19.41 3.61
C GLY A 191 -13.24 -18.65 4.53
N LEU A 192 -13.57 -17.39 4.24
CA LEU A 192 -14.71 -16.76 4.92
C LEU A 192 -16.02 -17.27 4.27
N PRO A 193 -16.94 -17.87 5.07
CA PRO A 193 -18.25 -18.19 4.55
C PRO A 193 -18.94 -16.91 4.07
N PRO A 194 -19.75 -16.97 3.00
CA PRO A 194 -20.60 -15.84 2.64
C PRO A 194 -21.50 -15.51 3.83
N ALA A 195 -21.61 -14.22 4.13
CA ALA A 195 -22.49 -13.70 5.16
C ALA A 195 -23.97 -14.02 4.87
#